data_682756579081bfaa2e92cbea9ffead8e
#
_entry.id   682756579081bfaa2e92cbea9ffead8e
#
_cell.length_a   1.000
_cell.length_b   1.000
_cell.length_c   1.000
_cell.angle_alpha   90.00
_cell.angle_beta   90.00
_cell.angle_gamma   90.00
#
_symmetry.space_group_name_H-M   'P 1'
#
loop_
_entity.id
_entity.type
_entity.pdbx_description
1 polymer ?
#
loop_
_entity_poly.entity_id
_entity_poly.type
_entity_poly.pdbx_seq_one_letter_code
_entity_poly.pdbx_strand_id
1 'polypeptide(L)'
;MLDIPLKTQKCRSKMKGAGMKYILMMNTMKAGHGVPGWAQNDLRAHVAYMIALNKDLRESGEFVAAEGLSFPDQAKLVRAGKDGVPITDGIFPESKEFLAGYWIVDVESADQAYAIAARASAAPGPGGEPLNMPIEVRPVMSGPPPEML
;
A
#
# COMPACT_ATOMS: atom_id res chain seq x y z
N MET A 1 33.36 25.89 14.45
CA MET A 1 32.96 25.89 14.50
C MET A 1 32.00 25.45 14.22
N LEU A 2 31.34 25.00 14.27
CA LEU A 2 30.45 24.74 14.13
C LEU A 2 29.75 23.72 13.76
N ASP A 3 29.66 22.96 13.91
CA ASP A 3 29.21 21.99 13.70
C ASP A 3 28.18 21.47 13.99
N ILE A 4 27.50 21.04 13.70
CA ILE A 4 26.61 20.70 13.69
C ILE A 4 25.89 19.76 13.66
N PRO A 5 25.24 19.58 14.15
CA PRO A 5 24.52 18.63 14.57
C PRO A 5 23.50 18.09 13.76
N LEU A 6 23.62 18.04 12.63
CA LEU A 6 22.69 17.44 11.86
C LEU A 6 22.51 16.04 12.15
N LYS A 7 23.42 15.49 12.87
CA LYS A 7 23.36 14.17 13.06
C LYS A 7 22.40 13.72 14.00
N THR A 8 22.05 14.54 14.83
CA THR A 8 21.19 14.07 15.86
C THR A 8 19.80 13.86 15.44
N GLN A 9 19.45 14.31 14.30
CA GLN A 9 18.13 14.12 13.95
C GLN A 9 17.83 12.78 13.46
N LYS A 10 18.82 11.99 13.22
CA LYS A 10 18.51 10.79 12.71
C LYS A 10 18.17 9.80 13.65
N CYS A 11 18.47 10.02 14.78
CA CYS A 11 18.25 9.04 15.76
C CYS A 11 16.99 9.11 16.47
N ARG A 12 15.99 9.62 15.89
CA ARG A 12 14.74 9.35 16.45
C ARG A 12 14.42 7.94 16.11
N SER A 13 15.09 7.06 16.74
CA SER A 13 14.60 5.72 16.73
C SER A 13 13.23 5.83 17.31
N LYS A 14 12.23 5.55 16.53
CA LYS A 14 10.90 5.44 17.03
C LYS A 14 10.95 4.51 18.18
N MET A 15 10.55 4.97 19.32
CA MET A 15 10.43 4.10 20.42
C MET A 15 9.47 3.02 20.01
N LYS A 16 9.98 1.86 19.94
CA LYS A 16 9.15 0.74 19.61
C LYS A 16 8.09 0.64 20.67
N GLY A 17 6.86 0.70 20.28
CA GLY A 17 5.79 0.65 21.23
C GLY A 17 4.80 1.76 21.09
N ALA A 18 5.21 2.88 20.51
CA ALA A 18 4.29 3.96 20.27
C ALA A 18 3.75 3.97 18.87
N GLY A 19 4.26 3.14 18.00
CA GLY A 19 3.83 3.13 16.62
C GLY A 19 2.54 2.37 16.41
N MET A 20 1.78 2.81 15.43
CA MET A 20 0.56 2.14 15.01
C MET A 20 0.70 1.77 13.55
N LYS A 21 0.34 0.55 13.23
CA LYS A 21 0.40 0.09 11.85
C LYS A 21 -0.93 0.30 11.15
N TYR A 22 -0.83 0.77 9.93
CA TYR A 22 -1.98 0.92 9.04
C TYR A 22 -1.69 0.26 7.72
N ILE A 23 -2.72 -0.35 7.15
CA ILE A 23 -2.64 -0.85 5.79
C ILE A 23 -3.35 0.15 4.88
N LEU A 24 -2.70 0.51 3.79
CA LEU A 24 -3.24 1.41 2.79
C LEU A 24 -3.48 0.56 1.55
N MET A 25 -4.74 0.40 1.18
CA MET A 25 -5.13 -0.51 0.10
C MET A 25 -5.57 0.27 -1.13
N MET A 26 -4.91 -0.02 -2.23
CA MET A 26 -5.27 0.54 -3.52
C MET A 26 -6.12 -0.47 -4.26
N ASN A 27 -7.39 -0.15 -4.44
CA ASN A 27 -8.30 -1.01 -5.17
C ASN A 27 -8.42 -0.48 -6.59
N THR A 28 -8.50 -1.39 -7.55
CA THR A 28 -8.72 -1.01 -8.93
C THR A 28 -10.08 -1.49 -9.35
N MET A 29 -10.66 -0.77 -10.29
CA MET A 29 -11.91 -1.21 -10.87
C MET A 29 -11.62 -2.37 -11.83
N LYS A 30 -12.67 -3.06 -12.17
CA LYS A 30 -12.68 -4.27 -12.96
C LYS A 30 -11.56 -4.43 -13.97
N ALA A 31 -11.12 -5.66 -14.13
CA ALA A 31 -10.08 -6.03 -15.08
C ALA A 31 -10.27 -5.34 -16.43
N GLY A 32 -9.23 -4.69 -16.91
CA GLY A 32 -9.28 -3.97 -18.17
C GLY A 32 -9.22 -2.46 -18.03
N HIS A 33 -9.39 -1.96 -16.84
CA HIS A 33 -9.28 -0.53 -16.60
C HIS A 33 -7.95 -0.16 -15.98
N GLY A 34 -6.95 -0.96 -16.19
CA GLY A 34 -5.66 -0.65 -15.65
C GLY A 34 -4.79 -0.02 -16.69
N VAL A 35 -3.56 -0.16 -16.43
CA VAL A 35 -2.44 0.34 -17.14
C VAL A 35 -2.42 0.11 -18.64
N PRO A 36 -3.16 -0.82 -19.24
CA PRO A 36 -3.16 -0.96 -20.69
C PRO A 36 -3.66 0.32 -21.34
N GLY A 37 -2.88 0.87 -22.22
CA GLY A 37 -3.25 2.10 -22.91
C GLY A 37 -2.54 3.35 -22.43
N TRP A 38 -1.79 3.27 -21.35
CA TRP A 38 -0.98 4.43 -20.94
C TRP A 38 0.24 4.54 -21.85
N ALA A 39 0.62 5.77 -22.12
CA ALA A 39 1.88 6.02 -22.80
C ALA A 39 3.04 5.53 -21.94
N GLN A 40 4.09 5.06 -22.59
CA GLN A 40 5.21 4.49 -21.86
C GLN A 40 5.88 5.49 -20.92
N ASN A 41 5.94 6.76 -21.32
CA ASN A 41 6.50 7.80 -20.46
C ASN A 41 5.65 8.02 -19.21
N ASP A 42 4.33 7.93 -19.34
CA ASP A 42 3.44 8.08 -18.19
C ASP A 42 3.62 6.94 -17.21
N LEU A 43 3.79 5.73 -17.74
CA LEU A 43 4.07 4.57 -16.89
C LEU A 43 5.38 4.72 -16.13
N ARG A 44 6.40 5.18 -16.81
CA ARG A 44 7.70 5.41 -16.18
C ARG A 44 7.61 6.45 -15.08
N ALA A 45 6.88 7.53 -15.33
CA ALA A 45 6.69 8.57 -14.34
C ALA A 45 5.94 8.06 -13.13
N HIS A 46 4.91 7.25 -13.34
CA HIS A 46 4.14 6.64 -12.25
C HIS A 46 5.03 5.73 -11.40
N VAL A 47 5.79 4.86 -12.05
CA VAL A 47 6.67 3.92 -11.34
C VAL A 47 7.75 4.69 -10.58
N ALA A 48 8.33 5.71 -11.19
CA ALA A 48 9.34 6.53 -10.53
C ALA A 48 8.79 7.21 -9.28
N TYR A 49 7.56 7.68 -9.36
CA TYR A 49 6.89 8.31 -8.22
C TYR A 49 6.71 7.30 -7.08
N MET A 50 6.26 6.09 -7.40
CA MET A 50 6.06 5.06 -6.38
C MET A 50 7.39 4.64 -5.74
N ILE A 51 8.44 4.53 -6.54
CA ILE A 51 9.77 4.20 -6.01
C ILE A 51 10.24 5.30 -5.06
N ALA A 52 10.04 6.56 -5.44
CA ALA A 52 10.44 7.70 -4.61
C ALA A 52 9.63 7.73 -3.31
N LEU A 53 8.34 7.46 -3.37
CA LEU A 53 7.50 7.40 -2.18
C LEU A 53 7.99 6.31 -1.22
N ASN A 54 8.26 5.12 -1.75
CA ASN A 54 8.73 4.02 -0.92
C ASN A 54 10.11 4.34 -0.31
N LYS A 55 10.96 5.01 -1.06
CA LYS A 55 12.26 5.43 -0.54
C LYS A 55 12.09 6.41 0.61
N ASP A 56 11.23 7.40 0.45
CA ASP A 56 10.97 8.38 1.50
C ASP A 56 10.44 7.70 2.76
N LEU A 57 9.53 6.75 2.59
CA LEU A 57 8.97 6.03 3.73
C LEU A 57 10.01 5.18 4.44
N ARG A 58 10.93 4.60 3.69
CA ARG A 58 12.04 3.84 4.30
C ARG A 58 12.96 4.76 5.08
N GLU A 59 13.28 5.90 4.52
CA GLU A 59 14.15 6.87 5.17
C GLU A 59 13.53 7.45 6.43
N SER A 60 12.23 7.63 6.46
CA SER A 60 11.53 8.13 7.63
C SER A 60 11.27 7.07 8.69
N GLY A 61 11.50 5.80 8.35
CA GLY A 61 11.21 4.70 9.27
C GLY A 61 9.75 4.27 9.30
N GLU A 62 8.94 4.82 8.42
CA GLU A 62 7.51 4.52 8.39
C GLU A 62 7.17 3.29 7.53
N PHE A 63 8.08 2.86 6.68
CA PHE A 63 7.83 1.75 5.76
C PHE A 63 7.88 0.41 6.48
N VAL A 64 6.84 -0.39 6.34
CA VAL A 64 6.85 -1.78 6.80
C VAL A 64 6.86 -2.71 5.59
N ALA A 65 5.94 -2.51 4.67
CA ALA A 65 5.85 -3.35 3.47
C ALA A 65 5.08 -2.61 2.38
N ALA A 66 5.33 -2.96 1.14
CA ALA A 66 4.54 -2.50 0.01
C ALA A 66 4.64 -3.53 -1.09
N GLU A 67 3.50 -3.88 -1.68
CA GLU A 67 3.46 -4.85 -2.76
C GLU A 67 2.41 -4.48 -3.80
N GLY A 68 2.78 -4.64 -5.07
CA GLY A 68 1.81 -4.59 -6.16
C GLY A 68 1.34 -6.00 -6.46
N LEU A 69 0.11 -6.14 -6.88
CA LEU A 69 -0.48 -7.43 -7.17
C LEU A 69 -0.73 -7.57 -8.65
N SER A 70 -0.69 -8.82 -9.13
CA SER A 70 -1.01 -9.12 -10.52
C SER A 70 -2.49 -8.85 -10.79
N PHE A 71 -2.84 -8.82 -12.06
CA PHE A 71 -4.22 -8.59 -12.44
C PHE A 71 -5.15 -9.70 -11.96
N PRO A 72 -6.42 -9.38 -11.77
CA PRO A 72 -7.39 -10.34 -11.21
C PRO A 72 -7.55 -11.62 -11.99
N ASP A 73 -7.21 -11.65 -13.27
CA ASP A 73 -7.30 -12.87 -14.07
C ASP A 73 -6.35 -13.97 -13.59
N GLN A 74 -5.34 -13.59 -12.81
CA GLN A 74 -4.41 -14.54 -12.22
C GLN A 74 -4.79 -14.94 -10.80
N ALA A 75 -5.85 -14.36 -10.27
CA ALA A 75 -6.28 -14.65 -8.91
C ALA A 75 -7.05 -15.97 -8.84
N LYS A 76 -6.89 -16.66 -7.72
CA LYS A 76 -7.64 -17.87 -7.43
C LYS A 76 -8.24 -17.75 -6.05
N LEU A 77 -9.46 -18.22 -5.92
CA LEU A 77 -10.06 -18.41 -4.61
C LEU A 77 -9.78 -19.85 -4.21
N VAL A 78 -9.24 -20.03 -3.03
CA VAL A 78 -8.87 -21.35 -2.55
C VAL A 78 -9.60 -21.61 -1.25
N ARG A 79 -10.23 -22.78 -1.14
CA ARG A 79 -10.85 -23.22 0.11
C ARG A 79 -10.45 -24.66 0.38
N ALA A 80 -10.57 -25.05 1.61
CA ALA A 80 -10.26 -26.41 1.98
C ALA A 80 -11.39 -27.32 1.57
N GLY A 81 -11.05 -28.38 0.84
CA GLY A 81 -11.98 -29.45 0.58
C GLY A 81 -11.91 -30.48 1.70
N LYS A 82 -12.53 -31.64 1.47
CA LYS A 82 -12.42 -32.75 2.39
C LYS A 82 -10.94 -33.11 2.50
N ASP A 83 -10.53 -33.47 3.67
CA ASP A 83 -9.15 -33.90 3.94
C ASP A 83 -8.10 -32.81 3.71
N GLY A 84 -8.54 -31.54 3.65
CA GLY A 84 -7.61 -30.44 3.51
C GLY A 84 -7.07 -30.21 2.11
N VAL A 85 -7.59 -30.93 1.12
CA VAL A 85 -7.13 -30.75 -0.25
C VAL A 85 -7.67 -29.40 -0.78
N PRO A 86 -6.82 -28.57 -1.43
CA PRO A 86 -7.29 -27.30 -1.93
C PRO A 86 -8.33 -27.45 -3.03
N ILE A 87 -9.39 -26.66 -2.94
CA ILE A 87 -10.33 -26.46 -4.03
C ILE A 87 -10.13 -25.05 -4.53
N THR A 88 -9.84 -24.89 -5.81
CA THR A 88 -9.53 -23.59 -6.39
C THR A 88 -10.56 -23.18 -7.43
N ASP A 89 -10.95 -21.93 -7.36
CA ASP A 89 -11.86 -21.32 -8.33
C ASP A 89 -11.29 -19.98 -8.76
N GLY A 90 -11.72 -19.50 -9.94
CA GLY A 90 -11.43 -18.14 -10.31
C GLY A 90 -12.24 -17.16 -9.49
N ILE A 91 -11.89 -15.89 -9.55
CA ILE A 91 -12.67 -14.86 -8.86
C ILE A 91 -13.94 -14.59 -9.62
N PHE A 92 -14.95 -14.08 -8.91
CA PHE A 92 -16.25 -13.83 -9.53
C PHE A 92 -16.17 -12.64 -10.49
N PRO A 93 -16.67 -12.79 -11.71
CA PRO A 93 -16.65 -11.69 -12.68
C PRO A 93 -17.45 -10.47 -12.26
N GLU A 94 -18.38 -10.66 -11.34
CA GLU A 94 -19.22 -9.57 -10.86
C GLU A 94 -18.52 -8.63 -9.88
N SER A 95 -17.37 -9.01 -9.38
CA SER A 95 -16.63 -8.15 -8.46
C SER A 95 -16.25 -6.85 -9.18
N LYS A 96 -16.55 -5.74 -8.55
CA LYS A 96 -16.33 -4.43 -9.16
C LYS A 96 -14.98 -3.82 -8.82
N GLU A 97 -14.42 -4.23 -7.72
CA GLU A 97 -13.13 -3.72 -7.26
C GLU A 97 -12.23 -4.87 -6.86
N PHE A 98 -10.95 -4.71 -7.13
CA PHE A 98 -9.94 -5.69 -6.78
C PHE A 98 -8.77 -4.99 -6.14
N LEU A 99 -8.16 -5.62 -5.16
CA LEU A 99 -6.95 -5.07 -4.55
C LEU A 99 -5.82 -5.10 -5.58
N ALA A 100 -5.27 -3.95 -5.90
CA ALA A 100 -4.18 -3.82 -6.86
C ALA A 100 -2.82 -3.76 -6.18
N GLY A 101 -2.79 -3.33 -4.93
CA GLY A 101 -1.55 -3.22 -4.18
C GLY A 101 -1.83 -2.63 -2.82
N TYR A 102 -0.82 -2.63 -1.98
CA TYR A 102 -0.96 -2.10 -0.64
C TYR A 102 0.37 -1.63 -0.08
N TRP A 103 0.27 -0.79 0.94
CA TRP A 103 1.39 -0.44 1.80
C TRP A 103 1.00 -0.79 3.22
N ILE A 104 1.97 -1.16 4.02
CA ILE A 104 1.80 -1.19 5.47
C ILE A 104 2.81 -0.18 6.02
N VAL A 105 2.32 0.74 6.82
CA VAL A 105 3.15 1.80 7.41
C VAL A 105 3.02 1.77 8.92
N ASP A 106 4.08 2.20 9.59
CA ASP A 106 4.12 2.32 11.04
C ASP A 106 4.25 3.81 11.35
N VAL A 107 3.21 4.37 11.92
CA VAL A 107 3.09 5.81 12.14
C VAL A 107 2.64 6.13 13.56
N GLU A 108 2.74 7.38 13.95
CA GLU A 108 2.37 7.79 15.30
C GLU A 108 0.89 8.15 15.41
N SER A 109 0.22 8.41 14.31
CA SER A 109 -1.18 8.81 14.32
C SER A 109 -1.88 8.41 13.03
N ALA A 110 -3.19 8.34 13.08
CA ALA A 110 -4.00 8.11 11.90
C ALA A 110 -3.78 9.20 10.84
N ASP A 111 -3.62 10.45 11.28
CA ASP A 111 -3.41 11.56 10.35
C ASP A 111 -2.15 11.37 9.52
N GLN A 112 -1.10 10.82 10.09
CA GLN A 112 0.10 10.51 9.33
C GLN A 112 -0.16 9.46 8.27
N ALA A 113 -0.94 8.44 8.60
CA ALA A 113 -1.30 7.41 7.62
C ALA A 113 -2.13 8.03 6.49
N TYR A 114 -3.04 8.93 6.82
CA TYR A 114 -3.86 9.61 5.81
C TYR A 114 -2.99 10.48 4.90
N ALA A 115 -2.01 11.16 5.44
CA ALA A 115 -1.10 11.97 4.64
C ALA A 115 -0.30 11.10 3.66
N ILE A 116 0.14 9.94 4.09
CA ILE A 116 0.85 9.00 3.22
C ILE A 116 -0.09 8.49 2.13
N ALA A 117 -1.31 8.14 2.50
CA ALA A 117 -2.31 7.68 1.54
C ALA A 117 -2.61 8.76 0.49
N ALA A 118 -2.69 10.01 0.91
CA ALA A 118 -2.90 11.11 -0.01
C ALA A 118 -1.75 11.25 -1.01
N ARG A 119 -0.52 11.06 -0.54
CA ARG A 119 0.64 11.07 -1.45
C ARG A 119 0.57 9.93 -2.45
N ALA A 120 0.23 8.74 -2.00
CA ALA A 120 0.09 7.59 -2.89
C ALA A 120 -1.04 7.81 -3.90
N SER A 121 -2.15 8.38 -3.45
CA SER A 121 -3.30 8.67 -4.30
C SER A 121 -2.96 9.67 -5.41
N ALA A 122 -2.07 10.59 -5.13
CA ALA A 122 -1.70 11.65 -6.07
C ALA A 122 -0.66 11.21 -7.10
N ALA A 123 -0.30 9.94 -7.15
CA ALA A 123 0.66 9.47 -8.15
C ALA A 123 0.21 9.85 -9.56
N PRO A 124 1.15 10.24 -10.44
CA PRO A 124 0.77 10.70 -11.76
C PRO A 124 0.23 9.55 -12.63
N GLY A 125 -0.75 9.88 -13.41
CA GLY A 125 -1.34 9.00 -14.40
C GLY A 125 -1.11 9.53 -15.81
N PRO A 126 -2.03 9.25 -16.74
CA PRO A 126 -1.91 9.72 -18.10
C PRO A 126 -1.76 11.25 -18.17
N GLY A 127 -0.81 11.69 -18.96
CA GLY A 127 -0.53 13.14 -19.11
C GLY A 127 0.11 13.78 -17.89
N GLY A 128 0.54 13.00 -16.92
CA GLY A 128 1.14 13.51 -15.69
C GLY A 128 0.13 14.01 -14.65
N GLU A 129 -1.15 13.88 -14.94
CA GLU A 129 -2.19 14.33 -14.01
C GLU A 129 -2.29 13.37 -12.82
N PRO A 130 -2.50 13.89 -11.61
CA PRO A 130 -2.65 13.00 -10.46
C PRO A 130 -3.86 12.10 -10.62
N LEU A 131 -3.68 10.84 -10.27
CA LEU A 131 -4.77 9.86 -10.40
C LEU A 131 -5.90 10.12 -9.41
N ASN A 132 -5.54 10.56 -8.22
CA ASN A 132 -6.51 10.80 -7.13
C ASN A 132 -7.40 9.59 -6.86
N MET A 133 -6.81 8.41 -6.95
CA MET A 133 -7.55 7.17 -6.66
C MET A 133 -7.81 7.05 -5.18
N PRO A 134 -9.01 6.63 -4.78
CA PRO A 134 -9.27 6.39 -3.36
C PRO A 134 -8.38 5.29 -2.83
N ILE A 135 -7.84 5.49 -1.65
CA ILE A 135 -7.04 4.50 -0.94
C ILE A 135 -7.71 4.23 0.38
N GLU A 136 -8.04 2.99 0.62
CA GLU A 136 -8.67 2.59 1.89
C GLU A 136 -7.59 2.45 2.96
N VAL A 137 -7.76 3.11 4.08
CA VAL A 137 -6.78 3.10 5.17
C VAL A 137 -7.42 2.42 6.37
N ARG A 138 -6.80 1.36 6.85
CA ARG A 138 -7.33 0.62 8.00
C ARG A 138 -6.23 0.35 9.02
N PRO A 139 -6.53 0.48 10.32
CA PRO A 139 -5.58 0.06 11.35
C PRO A 139 -5.34 -1.44 11.28
N VAL A 140 -4.10 -1.84 11.47
CA VAL A 140 -3.74 -3.25 11.56
C VAL A 140 -3.78 -3.63 13.04
N MET A 141 -4.51 -4.69 13.36
CA MET A 141 -4.60 -5.15 14.74
C MET A 141 -3.30 -5.83 15.14
N SER A 142 -2.86 -5.58 16.35
CA SER A 142 -1.64 -6.19 16.85
C SER A 142 -1.86 -7.63 17.31
N GLY A 143 -3.10 -8.07 17.36
CA GLY A 143 -3.47 -9.42 17.76
C GLY A 143 -4.98 -9.51 17.87
N PRO A 144 -5.53 -10.67 18.24
CA PRO A 144 -6.96 -10.78 18.45
C PRO A 144 -7.42 -9.84 19.55
N PRO A 145 -8.64 -9.29 19.46
CA PRO A 145 -9.16 -8.48 20.54
C PRO A 145 -9.19 -9.26 21.85
N PRO A 146 -8.89 -8.59 22.96
CA PRO A 146 -8.83 -9.31 24.26
C PRO A 146 -10.09 -10.09 24.58
N GLU A 147 -11.24 -9.60 24.14
CA GLU A 147 -12.49 -10.30 24.41
C GLU A 147 -12.63 -11.60 23.61
N MET A 148 -11.73 -11.90 22.74
CA MET A 148 -11.72 -13.17 22.01
C MET A 148 -10.72 -14.17 22.55
N LEU A 149 -9.97 -13.78 23.56
CA LEU A 149 -9.02 -14.63 24.21
C LEU A 149 -9.61 -15.20 25.48
#